data_f33995d97b6dfb7035ee9c0c14898aa2
#
_entry.id   f33995d97b6dfb7035ee9c0c14898aa2
#
_cell.length_a   1.000
_cell.length_b   1.000
_cell.length_c   1.000
_cell.angle_alpha   90.00
_cell.angle_beta   90.00
_cell.angle_gamma   90.00
#
_symmetry.space_group_name_H-M   'P 1'
#
loop_
_entity.id
_entity.type
_entity.pdbx_description
1 polymer ?
#
loop_
_entity_poly.entity_id
_entity_poly.type
_entity_poly.pdbx_seq_one_letter_code
_entity_poly.pdbx_strand_id
1 'polypeptide(L)'
;MSKQKKPAGGLNIIIVGCGKVGTTLVEQLVKEGHDITIVDKNAKKIQELSSLYDIMGIVGNGASFSVQQDAGIENADLIIAVTESDELNLLCCTLAKRVAKCSAIARVRTPDYSKEIVYLREKLGLAMVINPELEASREASRILCLPTALEVNTFANGQAELIKYKIPEGNPLVGTTIAELSRKTATSLLICVVEREGEIYIPSGDFTMKKNDVISFCTQRNFSRTFFEDISVKTNQVKNTMIIGGGKAAYYLAKRLIGMGINVKIIENDRQRCEDLSVLLPKAIIINGDGTDEELLKEEXXXXRVCRVICGSHGNRRRKYLAHSSCQTGVKC
;
A
#
# COMPACT_ATOMS: atom_id res chain seq x y z
N MET A 1 -1.86 32.15 -26.22
CA MET A 1 -1.60 30.96 -25.43
C MET A 1 -0.81 29.97 -26.29
N SER A 2 0.48 29.78 -25.98
CA SER A 2 1.32 28.85 -26.74
C SER A 2 0.94 27.41 -26.35
N LYS A 3 0.51 26.62 -27.32
CA LYS A 3 0.36 25.17 -27.12
C LYS A 3 1.74 24.61 -26.81
N GLN A 4 1.95 24.16 -25.57
CA GLN A 4 3.14 23.39 -25.23
C GLN A 4 3.14 22.14 -26.13
N LYS A 5 4.20 21.96 -26.90
CA LYS A 5 4.41 20.76 -27.70
C LYS A 5 4.48 19.56 -26.75
N LYS A 6 3.57 18.60 -26.91
CA LYS A 6 3.59 17.34 -26.16
C LYS A 6 4.92 16.62 -26.39
N PRO A 7 5.49 16.00 -25.34
CA PRO A 7 6.61 15.09 -25.56
C PRO A 7 6.15 13.93 -26.46
N ALA A 8 7.00 13.54 -27.40
CA ALA A 8 6.73 12.43 -28.30
C ALA A 8 6.62 11.14 -27.46
N GLY A 9 5.39 10.61 -27.28
CA GLY A 9 5.15 9.36 -26.59
C GLY A 9 4.07 9.35 -25.50
N GLY A 10 3.21 10.39 -25.40
CA GLY A 10 2.05 10.36 -24.50
C GLY A 10 1.04 9.28 -24.91
N LEU A 11 0.49 8.55 -23.91
CA LEU A 11 -0.52 7.50 -24.12
C LEU A 11 -1.94 8.10 -24.05
N ASN A 12 -2.88 7.52 -24.79
CA ASN A 12 -4.31 7.77 -24.65
C ASN A 12 -4.87 6.86 -23.56
N ILE A 13 -5.24 7.42 -22.41
CA ILE A 13 -5.65 6.64 -21.24
C ILE A 13 -7.09 6.96 -20.84
N ILE A 14 -7.92 5.94 -20.75
CA ILE A 14 -9.29 6.07 -20.24
C ILE A 14 -9.30 5.63 -18.76
N ILE A 15 -9.78 6.50 -17.87
CA ILE A 15 -9.94 6.21 -16.45
C ILE A 15 -11.44 6.14 -16.14
N VAL A 16 -11.90 5.01 -15.61
CA VAL A 16 -13.29 4.82 -15.21
C VAL A 16 -13.40 4.90 -13.69
N GLY A 17 -14.01 5.97 -13.20
CA GLY A 17 -14.22 6.27 -11.78
C GLY A 17 -13.49 7.51 -11.28
N CYS A 18 -14.24 8.51 -10.80
CA CYS A 18 -13.74 9.77 -10.22
C CYS A 18 -13.66 9.72 -8.68
N GLY A 19 -13.36 8.56 -8.11
CA GLY A 19 -13.08 8.44 -6.67
C GLY A 19 -11.65 8.91 -6.36
N LYS A 20 -11.23 8.78 -5.09
CA LYS A 20 -9.87 9.21 -4.65
C LYS A 20 -8.76 8.65 -5.55
N VAL A 21 -8.83 7.36 -5.87
CA VAL A 21 -7.81 6.70 -6.71
C VAL A 21 -7.82 7.29 -8.14
N GLY A 22 -9.01 7.41 -8.75
CA GLY A 22 -9.14 7.97 -10.10
C GLY A 22 -8.63 9.41 -10.18
N THR A 23 -9.00 10.24 -9.22
CA THR A 23 -8.53 11.64 -9.14
C THR A 23 -7.00 11.72 -9.03
N THR A 24 -6.40 10.89 -8.16
CA THR A 24 -4.94 10.83 -8.01
C THR A 24 -4.25 10.37 -9.30
N LEU A 25 -4.84 9.38 -10.00
CA LEU A 25 -4.31 8.91 -11.28
C LEU A 25 -4.36 10.02 -12.34
N VAL A 26 -5.48 10.74 -12.45
CA VAL A 26 -5.60 11.90 -13.36
C VAL A 26 -4.47 12.90 -13.09
N GLU A 27 -4.32 13.31 -11.83
CA GLU A 27 -3.30 14.28 -11.41
C GLU A 27 -1.88 13.86 -11.82
N GLN A 28 -1.53 12.60 -11.61
CA GLN A 28 -0.17 12.11 -11.89
C GLN A 28 0.06 11.90 -13.40
N LEU A 29 -0.90 11.26 -14.08
CA LEU A 29 -0.73 10.91 -15.48
C LEU A 29 -0.77 12.16 -16.41
N VAL A 30 -1.55 13.18 -16.07
CA VAL A 30 -1.52 14.46 -16.77
C VAL A 30 -0.14 15.12 -16.64
N LYS A 31 0.47 15.08 -15.44
CA LYS A 31 1.84 15.62 -15.22
C LYS A 31 2.89 14.89 -16.06
N GLU A 32 2.67 13.60 -16.33
CA GLU A 32 3.55 12.78 -17.17
C GLU A 32 3.33 13.00 -18.67
N GLY A 33 2.34 13.81 -19.05
CA GLY A 33 2.08 14.17 -20.44
C GLY A 33 1.21 13.21 -21.22
N HIS A 34 0.36 12.45 -20.52
CA HIS A 34 -0.60 11.53 -21.14
C HIS A 34 -1.93 12.25 -21.45
N ASP A 35 -2.63 11.80 -22.48
CA ASP A 35 -3.98 12.24 -22.83
C ASP A 35 -5.00 11.43 -22.04
N ILE A 36 -5.77 12.11 -21.18
CA ILE A 36 -6.68 11.44 -20.26
C ILE A 36 -8.14 11.70 -20.64
N THR A 37 -8.91 10.63 -20.76
CA THR A 37 -10.38 10.67 -20.78
C THR A 37 -10.88 10.07 -19.48
N ILE A 38 -11.70 10.80 -18.71
CA ILE A 38 -12.28 10.28 -17.47
C ILE A 38 -13.77 10.01 -17.64
N VAL A 39 -14.23 8.86 -17.13
CA VAL A 39 -15.63 8.40 -17.19
C VAL A 39 -16.16 8.20 -15.78
N ASP A 40 -17.28 8.83 -15.45
CA ASP A 40 -17.98 8.61 -14.18
C ASP A 40 -19.47 8.91 -14.34
N LYS A 41 -20.31 8.33 -13.50
CA LYS A 41 -21.75 8.63 -13.45
C LYS A 41 -22.02 10.02 -12.82
N ASN A 42 -21.07 10.55 -12.05
CA ASN A 42 -21.21 11.81 -11.33
C ASN A 42 -20.69 12.99 -12.17
N ALA A 43 -21.64 13.69 -12.82
CA ALA A 43 -21.34 14.85 -13.68
C ALA A 43 -20.58 15.94 -12.93
N LYS A 44 -20.90 16.19 -11.65
CA LYS A 44 -20.25 17.23 -10.85
C LYS A 44 -18.73 16.96 -10.67
N LYS A 45 -18.38 15.71 -10.34
CA LYS A 45 -16.96 15.33 -10.18
C LYS A 45 -16.19 15.45 -11.50
N ILE A 46 -16.82 15.06 -12.62
CA ILE A 46 -16.21 15.20 -13.94
C ILE A 46 -15.95 16.67 -14.24
N GLN A 47 -16.94 17.53 -14.03
CA GLN A 47 -16.82 18.97 -14.25
C GLN A 47 -15.70 19.57 -13.38
N GLU A 48 -15.63 19.20 -12.11
CA GLU A 48 -14.56 19.65 -11.20
C GLU A 48 -13.18 19.27 -11.74
N LEU A 49 -12.99 18.01 -12.15
CA LEU A 49 -11.70 17.54 -12.66
C LEU A 49 -11.34 18.18 -14.01
N SER A 50 -12.31 18.32 -14.92
CA SER A 50 -12.06 18.95 -16.23
C SER A 50 -11.80 20.45 -16.12
N SER A 51 -12.23 21.10 -15.02
CA SER A 51 -11.89 22.51 -14.77
C SER A 51 -10.47 22.68 -14.21
N LEU A 52 -9.90 21.63 -13.59
CA LEU A 52 -8.57 21.66 -12.99
C LEU A 52 -7.47 21.15 -13.93
N TYR A 53 -7.82 20.22 -14.80
CA TYR A 53 -6.87 19.54 -15.68
C TYR A 53 -7.37 19.56 -17.13
N ASP A 54 -6.45 19.61 -18.09
CA ASP A 54 -6.77 19.52 -19.53
C ASP A 54 -7.07 18.04 -19.88
N ILE A 55 -8.30 17.62 -19.60
CA ILE A 55 -8.78 16.24 -19.80
C ILE A 55 -10.17 16.21 -20.42
N MET A 56 -10.47 15.12 -21.10
CA MET A 56 -11.83 14.87 -21.63
C MET A 56 -12.68 14.20 -20.54
N GLY A 57 -13.89 14.69 -20.31
CA GLY A 57 -14.82 14.13 -19.31
C GLY A 57 -16.08 13.58 -19.97
N ILE A 58 -16.42 12.31 -19.69
CA ILE A 58 -17.63 11.64 -20.19
C ILE A 58 -18.51 11.22 -19.01
N VAL A 59 -19.75 11.67 -19.01
CA VAL A 59 -20.71 11.29 -17.96
C VAL A 59 -21.45 10.02 -18.39
N GLY A 60 -21.24 8.93 -17.65
CA GLY A 60 -21.93 7.68 -17.98
C GLY A 60 -21.44 6.47 -17.21
N ASN A 61 -22.04 5.35 -17.55
CA ASN A 61 -21.64 4.05 -17.00
C ASN A 61 -20.47 3.49 -17.84
N GLY A 62 -19.28 3.36 -17.25
CA GLY A 62 -18.09 2.85 -17.94
C GLY A 62 -18.21 1.42 -18.48
N ALA A 63 -19.21 0.65 -18.03
CA ALA A 63 -19.51 -0.66 -18.60
C ALA A 63 -20.51 -0.60 -19.77
N SER A 64 -20.90 0.61 -20.20
CA SER A 64 -21.71 0.77 -21.42
C SER A 64 -20.79 0.88 -22.64
N PHE A 65 -21.08 0.11 -23.67
CA PHE A 65 -20.32 0.14 -24.93
C PHE A 65 -20.34 1.55 -25.56
N SER A 66 -21.53 2.18 -25.62
CA SER A 66 -21.66 3.54 -26.18
C SER A 66 -20.80 4.56 -25.42
N VAL A 67 -20.79 4.48 -24.09
CA VAL A 67 -19.96 5.36 -23.23
C VAL A 67 -18.47 5.12 -23.48
N GLN A 68 -18.05 3.87 -23.68
CA GLN A 68 -16.66 3.56 -24.03
C GLN A 68 -16.30 4.08 -25.43
N GLN A 69 -17.23 4.02 -26.40
CA GLN A 69 -17.03 4.62 -27.73
C GLN A 69 -16.89 6.14 -27.64
N ASP A 70 -17.78 6.80 -26.90
CA ASP A 70 -17.72 8.27 -26.69
C ASP A 70 -16.40 8.66 -25.99
N ALA A 71 -15.87 7.78 -25.13
CA ALA A 71 -14.58 7.97 -24.47
C ALA A 71 -13.37 7.67 -25.37
N GLY A 72 -13.58 7.22 -26.60
CA GLY A 72 -12.52 6.95 -27.59
C GLY A 72 -11.80 5.62 -27.40
N ILE A 73 -12.49 4.59 -26.92
CA ILE A 73 -11.88 3.28 -26.60
C ILE A 73 -11.11 2.67 -27.79
N GLU A 74 -11.54 2.90 -29.02
CA GLU A 74 -10.92 2.35 -30.22
C GLU A 74 -9.46 2.80 -30.41
N ASN A 75 -9.14 3.99 -29.91
CA ASN A 75 -7.81 4.62 -30.01
C ASN A 75 -7.07 4.65 -28.66
N ALA A 76 -7.63 4.04 -27.62
CA ALA A 76 -7.02 4.03 -26.30
C ALA A 76 -5.87 3.02 -26.22
N ASP A 77 -4.77 3.43 -25.61
CA ASP A 77 -3.64 2.53 -25.28
C ASP A 77 -3.92 1.76 -23.99
N LEU A 78 -4.67 2.39 -23.07
CA LEU A 78 -4.89 1.84 -21.72
C LEU A 78 -6.25 2.26 -21.18
N ILE A 79 -6.95 1.29 -20.57
CA ILE A 79 -8.12 1.58 -19.75
C ILE A 79 -7.83 1.18 -18.28
N ILE A 80 -8.17 2.06 -17.34
CA ILE A 80 -7.98 1.83 -15.90
C ILE A 80 -9.35 1.97 -15.21
N ALA A 81 -9.91 0.86 -14.72
CA ALA A 81 -11.22 0.88 -14.04
C ALA A 81 -11.02 0.85 -12.52
N VAL A 82 -11.42 1.95 -11.84
CA VAL A 82 -11.19 2.17 -10.40
C VAL A 82 -12.46 2.66 -9.66
N THR A 83 -13.61 2.19 -10.10
CA THR A 83 -14.90 2.51 -9.45
C THR A 83 -15.02 1.82 -8.08
N GLU A 84 -16.15 2.00 -7.42
CA GLU A 84 -16.42 1.39 -6.11
C GLU A 84 -16.79 -0.11 -6.19
N SER A 85 -17.20 -0.60 -7.38
CA SER A 85 -17.56 -2.01 -7.58
C SER A 85 -16.47 -2.76 -8.33
N ASP A 86 -15.99 -3.85 -7.75
CA ASP A 86 -14.99 -4.74 -8.35
C ASP A 86 -15.54 -5.39 -9.63
N GLU A 87 -16.83 -5.82 -9.60
CA GLU A 87 -17.53 -6.42 -10.73
C GLU A 87 -17.63 -5.44 -11.91
N LEU A 88 -17.98 -4.17 -11.60
CA LEU A 88 -18.06 -3.13 -12.63
C LEU A 88 -16.68 -2.87 -13.25
N ASN A 89 -15.62 -2.84 -12.43
CA ASN A 89 -14.25 -2.64 -12.91
C ASN A 89 -13.82 -3.79 -13.85
N LEU A 90 -14.11 -5.04 -13.46
CA LEU A 90 -13.82 -6.21 -14.30
C LEU A 90 -14.63 -6.17 -15.59
N LEU A 91 -15.92 -5.82 -15.52
CA LEU A 91 -16.79 -5.73 -16.70
C LEU A 91 -16.33 -4.63 -17.66
N CYS A 92 -15.99 -3.44 -17.16
CA CYS A 92 -15.45 -2.34 -17.97
C CYS A 92 -14.21 -2.80 -18.77
N CYS A 93 -13.27 -3.43 -18.07
CA CYS A 93 -12.02 -3.90 -18.68
C CYS A 93 -12.25 -5.05 -19.68
N THR A 94 -13.14 -5.98 -19.35
CA THR A 94 -13.48 -7.10 -20.23
C THR A 94 -14.11 -6.62 -21.52
N LEU A 95 -15.04 -5.67 -21.43
CA LEU A 95 -15.69 -5.06 -22.59
C LEU A 95 -14.65 -4.34 -23.47
N ALA A 96 -13.82 -3.51 -22.85
CA ALA A 96 -12.75 -2.78 -23.57
C ALA A 96 -11.82 -3.73 -24.33
N LYS A 97 -11.44 -4.85 -23.72
CA LYS A 97 -10.58 -5.87 -24.37
C LYS A 97 -11.24 -6.58 -25.56
N ARG A 98 -12.58 -6.60 -25.60
CA ARG A 98 -13.33 -7.19 -26.74
C ARG A 98 -13.47 -6.22 -27.90
N VAL A 99 -13.44 -4.91 -27.60
CA VAL A 99 -13.67 -3.83 -28.56
C VAL A 99 -12.34 -3.32 -29.16
N ALA A 100 -11.31 -3.25 -28.33
CA ALA A 100 -10.04 -2.62 -28.70
C ALA A 100 -8.83 -3.46 -28.28
N LYS A 101 -7.66 -3.13 -28.84
CA LYS A 101 -6.39 -3.77 -28.50
C LYS A 101 -5.69 -3.07 -27.30
N CYS A 102 -6.42 -2.30 -26.51
CA CYS A 102 -5.85 -1.56 -25.38
C CYS A 102 -5.42 -2.49 -24.24
N SER A 103 -4.48 -2.05 -23.45
CA SER A 103 -4.16 -2.67 -22.16
C SER A 103 -5.27 -2.35 -21.16
N ALA A 104 -5.53 -3.24 -20.19
CA ALA A 104 -6.61 -3.04 -19.24
C ALA A 104 -6.14 -3.32 -17.80
N ILE A 105 -6.41 -2.37 -16.90
CA ILE A 105 -6.09 -2.47 -15.48
C ILE A 105 -7.38 -2.35 -14.67
N ALA A 106 -7.68 -3.35 -13.84
CA ALA A 106 -8.89 -3.35 -13.01
C ALA A 106 -8.52 -3.28 -11.51
N ARG A 107 -9.24 -2.44 -10.76
CA ARG A 107 -9.17 -2.43 -9.31
C ARG A 107 -10.10 -3.51 -8.76
N VAL A 108 -9.53 -4.43 -7.96
CA VAL A 108 -10.27 -5.54 -7.33
C VAL A 108 -9.84 -5.63 -5.86
N ARG A 109 -10.77 -5.36 -4.94
CA ARG A 109 -10.48 -5.20 -3.51
C ARG A 109 -11.06 -6.32 -2.64
N THR A 110 -12.08 -7.02 -3.14
CA THR A 110 -12.82 -8.01 -2.37
C THR A 110 -11.93 -9.22 -2.10
N PRO A 111 -11.86 -9.69 -0.84
CA PRO A 111 -10.96 -10.79 -0.47
C PRO A 111 -11.16 -12.09 -1.26
N ASP A 112 -12.38 -12.39 -1.67
CA ASP A 112 -12.68 -13.61 -2.41
C ASP A 112 -12.04 -13.57 -3.81
N TYR A 113 -12.19 -12.44 -4.52
CA TYR A 113 -11.54 -12.26 -5.81
C TYR A 113 -10.01 -12.20 -5.72
N SER A 114 -9.49 -11.68 -4.59
CA SER A 114 -8.04 -11.58 -4.37
C SER A 114 -7.34 -12.94 -4.34
N LYS A 115 -8.05 -13.99 -3.97
CA LYS A 115 -7.52 -15.38 -3.99
C LYS A 115 -7.37 -15.90 -5.40
N GLU A 116 -8.19 -15.42 -6.33
CA GLU A 116 -8.27 -15.88 -7.71
C GLU A 116 -7.71 -14.86 -8.72
N ILE A 117 -6.96 -13.89 -8.23
CA ILE A 117 -6.51 -12.72 -9.02
C ILE A 117 -5.70 -13.13 -10.26
N VAL A 118 -4.87 -14.17 -10.14
CA VAL A 118 -4.05 -14.69 -11.26
C VAL A 118 -4.96 -15.26 -12.35
N TYR A 119 -5.91 -16.08 -11.94
CA TYR A 119 -6.89 -16.68 -12.83
C TYR A 119 -7.73 -15.61 -13.54
N LEU A 120 -8.28 -14.65 -12.78
CA LEU A 120 -9.08 -13.56 -13.34
C LEU A 120 -8.27 -12.73 -14.34
N ARG A 121 -7.03 -12.36 -13.98
CA ARG A 121 -6.15 -11.60 -14.86
C ARG A 121 -5.94 -12.32 -16.19
N GLU A 122 -5.60 -13.61 -16.13
CA GLU A 122 -5.32 -14.40 -17.34
C GLU A 122 -6.57 -14.63 -18.20
N LYS A 123 -7.68 -15.04 -17.57
CA LYS A 123 -8.91 -15.39 -18.32
C LYS A 123 -9.61 -14.16 -18.91
N LEU A 124 -9.51 -12.99 -18.24
CA LEU A 124 -10.09 -11.75 -18.74
C LEU A 124 -9.09 -10.93 -19.59
N GLY A 125 -7.86 -11.42 -19.75
CA GLY A 125 -6.83 -10.75 -20.55
C GLY A 125 -6.36 -9.40 -19.97
N LEU A 126 -6.39 -9.26 -18.64
CA LEU A 126 -6.01 -8.01 -17.98
C LEU A 126 -4.48 -7.91 -17.89
N ALA A 127 -3.94 -6.72 -18.18
CA ALA A 127 -2.52 -6.43 -18.01
C ALA A 127 -2.16 -6.46 -16.52
N MET A 128 -3.04 -5.90 -15.67
CA MET A 128 -2.81 -5.82 -14.23
C MET A 128 -4.15 -5.80 -13.47
N VAL A 129 -4.11 -6.34 -12.26
CA VAL A 129 -5.18 -6.15 -11.26
C VAL A 129 -4.54 -5.46 -10.05
N ILE A 130 -5.14 -4.38 -9.58
CA ILE A 130 -4.62 -3.60 -8.44
C ILE A 130 -5.55 -3.71 -7.25
N ASN A 131 -4.94 -3.76 -6.05
CA ASN A 131 -5.65 -3.76 -4.77
C ASN A 131 -4.92 -2.79 -3.82
N PRO A 132 -5.24 -1.50 -3.87
CA PRO A 132 -4.57 -0.50 -3.03
C PRO A 132 -4.69 -0.79 -1.53
N GLU A 133 -5.81 -1.36 -1.09
CA GLU A 133 -6.06 -1.70 0.31
C GLU A 133 -5.11 -2.80 0.79
N LEU A 134 -4.85 -3.78 -0.06
CA LEU A 134 -3.89 -4.85 0.24
C LEU A 134 -2.46 -4.30 0.30
N GLU A 135 -2.08 -3.45 -0.65
CA GLU A 135 -0.74 -2.85 -0.67
C GLU A 135 -0.52 -1.93 0.54
N ALA A 136 -1.51 -1.10 0.89
CA ALA A 136 -1.46 -0.27 2.10
C ALA A 136 -1.31 -1.16 3.36
N SER A 137 -2.00 -2.29 3.41
CA SER A 137 -1.87 -3.24 4.53
C SER A 137 -0.49 -3.88 4.61
N ARG A 138 0.13 -4.15 3.45
CA ARG A 138 1.50 -4.66 3.37
C ARG A 138 2.48 -3.66 3.98
N GLU A 139 2.38 -2.41 3.55
CA GLU A 139 3.25 -1.33 4.04
C GLU A 139 3.04 -1.07 5.54
N ALA A 140 1.79 -0.98 5.99
CA ALA A 140 1.48 -0.80 7.41
C ALA A 140 2.04 -1.96 8.26
N SER A 141 1.89 -3.20 7.80
CA SER A 141 2.44 -4.36 8.53
C SER A 141 3.97 -4.33 8.57
N ARG A 142 4.62 -3.88 7.50
CA ARG A 142 6.08 -3.70 7.45
C ARG A 142 6.55 -2.74 8.55
N ILE A 143 5.92 -1.58 8.62
CA ILE A 143 6.26 -0.53 9.62
C ILE A 143 6.09 -1.09 11.05
N LEU A 144 5.08 -1.91 11.28
CA LEU A 144 4.82 -2.50 12.59
C LEU A 144 5.83 -3.59 12.96
N CYS A 145 6.29 -4.37 11.97
CA CYS A 145 7.17 -5.52 12.21
C CYS A 145 8.65 -5.15 12.18
N LEU A 146 9.04 -4.24 11.31
CA LEU A 146 10.43 -3.79 11.14
C LEU A 146 10.50 -2.25 11.19
N PRO A 147 10.19 -1.65 12.35
CA PRO A 147 10.14 -0.19 12.46
C PRO A 147 11.50 0.49 12.26
N THR A 148 12.60 -0.25 12.39
CA THR A 148 13.96 0.24 12.21
C THR A 148 14.40 0.27 10.74
N ALA A 149 13.74 -0.51 9.88
CA ALA A 149 14.05 -0.51 8.45
C ALA A 149 13.45 0.74 7.76
N LEU A 150 14.26 1.43 6.96
CA LEU A 150 13.78 2.56 6.15
C LEU A 150 12.87 2.06 5.03
N GLU A 151 13.24 0.94 4.42
CA GLU A 151 12.55 0.35 3.29
C GLU A 151 12.72 -1.16 3.29
N VAL A 152 11.71 -1.90 2.83
CA VAL A 152 11.78 -3.35 2.64
C VAL A 152 11.10 -3.70 1.32
N ASN A 153 11.86 -4.21 0.37
CA ASN A 153 11.35 -4.71 -0.91
C ASN A 153 11.46 -6.22 -0.96
N THR A 154 10.44 -6.89 -1.44
CA THR A 154 10.42 -8.36 -1.53
C THR A 154 10.61 -8.83 -2.97
N PHE A 155 11.39 -9.89 -3.15
CA PHE A 155 11.66 -10.53 -4.45
C PHE A 155 11.40 -12.03 -4.39
N ALA A 156 11.55 -12.68 -5.53
CA ALA A 156 11.46 -14.14 -5.66
C ALA A 156 10.18 -14.67 -4.98
N ASN A 157 9.04 -14.05 -5.33
CA ASN A 157 7.72 -14.41 -4.78
C ASN A 157 7.69 -14.31 -3.24
N GLY A 158 8.41 -13.34 -2.66
CA GLY A 158 8.41 -13.09 -1.23
C GLY A 158 9.40 -13.94 -0.43
N GLN A 159 10.30 -14.68 -1.09
CA GLN A 159 11.32 -15.50 -0.42
C GLN A 159 12.53 -14.68 0.03
N ALA A 160 12.86 -13.62 -0.70
CA ALA A 160 13.99 -12.74 -0.39
C ALA A 160 13.50 -11.29 -0.13
N GLU A 161 14.22 -10.59 0.73
CA GLU A 161 13.96 -9.19 1.08
C GLU A 161 15.22 -8.37 0.87
N LEU A 162 15.09 -7.20 0.21
CA LEU A 162 16.10 -6.15 0.20
C LEU A 162 15.67 -5.11 1.23
N ILE A 163 16.50 -4.93 2.23
CA ILE A 163 16.20 -4.07 3.38
C ILE A 163 17.17 -2.89 3.39
N LYS A 164 16.62 -1.68 3.49
CA LYS A 164 17.40 -0.44 3.62
C LYS A 164 17.38 -0.04 5.10
N TYR A 165 18.58 0.11 5.70
CA TYR A 165 18.74 0.38 7.12
C TYR A 165 19.80 1.45 7.35
N LYS A 166 19.49 2.48 8.13
CA LYS A 166 20.44 3.51 8.54
C LYS A 166 21.12 3.09 9.84
N ILE A 167 22.44 3.07 9.86
CA ILE A 167 23.25 2.69 11.03
C ILE A 167 23.26 3.87 12.03
N PRO A 168 22.60 3.76 13.18
CA PRO A 168 22.61 4.83 14.16
C PRO A 168 23.95 4.86 14.93
N GLU A 169 24.23 5.97 15.58
CA GLU A 169 25.37 6.11 16.47
C GLU A 169 25.28 5.08 17.62
N GLY A 170 26.41 4.46 17.98
CA GLY A 170 26.45 3.42 19.02
C GLY A 170 25.99 2.03 18.58
N ASN A 171 25.63 1.88 17.30
CA ASN A 171 25.28 0.55 16.77
C ASN A 171 26.52 -0.35 16.67
N PRO A 172 26.44 -1.65 16.98
CA PRO A 172 27.60 -2.58 16.87
C PRO A 172 28.19 -2.70 15.47
N LEU A 173 27.47 -2.28 14.43
CA LEU A 173 28.02 -2.27 13.07
C LEU A 173 29.06 -1.18 12.84
N VAL A 174 29.07 -0.12 13.66
CA VAL A 174 30.03 0.98 13.51
C VAL A 174 31.45 0.47 13.78
N GLY A 175 32.34 0.65 12.80
CA GLY A 175 33.73 0.19 12.88
C GLY A 175 33.92 -1.27 12.49
N THR A 176 32.85 -2.01 12.18
CA THR A 176 32.92 -3.43 11.78
C THR A 176 33.05 -3.51 10.25
N THR A 177 33.90 -4.40 9.75
CA THR A 177 33.96 -4.71 8.33
C THR A 177 32.85 -5.69 7.92
N ILE A 178 32.54 -5.72 6.64
CA ILE A 178 31.54 -6.66 6.10
C ILE A 178 31.97 -8.13 6.32
N ALA A 179 33.28 -8.41 6.15
CA ALA A 179 33.83 -9.75 6.41
C ALA A 179 33.69 -10.17 7.88
N GLU A 180 33.91 -9.25 8.81
CA GLU A 180 33.71 -9.51 10.25
C GLU A 180 32.22 -9.73 10.56
N LEU A 181 31.34 -8.94 9.98
CA LEU A 181 29.90 -9.11 10.15
C LEU A 181 29.46 -10.50 9.70
N SER A 182 29.90 -10.93 8.51
CA SER A 182 29.58 -12.24 7.96
C SER A 182 30.05 -13.41 8.85
N ARG A 183 31.11 -13.22 9.63
CA ARG A 183 31.59 -14.24 10.60
C ARG A 183 30.82 -14.21 11.90
N LYS A 184 30.33 -13.05 12.32
CA LYS A 184 29.65 -12.85 13.60
C LYS A 184 28.16 -13.22 13.55
N THR A 185 27.52 -13.07 12.39
CA THR A 185 26.09 -13.37 12.24
C THR A 185 25.90 -14.78 11.70
N ALA A 186 24.95 -15.50 12.28
CA ALA A 186 24.50 -16.79 11.76
C ALA A 186 23.61 -16.61 10.52
N THR A 187 23.24 -15.38 10.24
CA THR A 187 22.29 -15.03 9.18
C THR A 187 23.02 -14.88 7.85
N SER A 188 22.58 -15.62 6.83
CA SER A 188 23.05 -15.42 5.47
C SER A 188 22.49 -14.11 4.92
N LEU A 189 23.36 -13.13 4.69
CA LEU A 189 22.99 -11.84 4.13
C LEU A 189 24.06 -11.32 3.16
N LEU A 190 23.65 -10.49 2.23
CA LEU A 190 24.54 -9.84 1.27
C LEU A 190 24.29 -8.33 1.35
N ILE A 191 25.30 -7.57 1.78
CA ILE A 191 25.25 -6.11 1.72
C ILE A 191 25.55 -5.72 0.26
N CYS A 192 24.55 -5.17 -0.40
CA CYS A 192 24.62 -4.85 -1.84
C CYS A 192 25.15 -3.44 -2.09
N VAL A 193 24.75 -2.48 -1.22
CA VAL A 193 25.03 -1.06 -1.40
C VAL A 193 25.21 -0.40 -0.04
N VAL A 194 26.15 0.53 0.04
CA VAL A 194 26.30 1.46 1.17
C VAL A 194 26.24 2.88 0.63
N GLU A 195 25.31 3.67 1.16
CA GLU A 195 25.19 5.10 0.87
C GLU A 195 25.78 5.88 2.05
N ARG A 196 26.78 6.72 1.77
CA ARG A 196 27.49 7.54 2.76
C ARG A 196 27.61 8.98 2.24
N GLU A 197 27.01 9.92 2.92
CA GLU A 197 27.07 11.36 2.59
C GLU A 197 26.68 11.67 1.13
N GLY A 198 25.72 10.90 0.60
CA GLY A 198 25.23 11.05 -0.78
C GLY A 198 26.00 10.28 -1.84
N GLU A 199 27.15 9.69 -1.45
CA GLU A 199 27.95 8.82 -2.34
C GLU A 199 27.48 7.37 -2.20
N ILE A 200 27.52 6.63 -3.30
CA ILE A 200 27.08 5.22 -3.37
C ILE A 200 28.29 4.31 -3.56
N TYR A 201 28.44 3.34 -2.67
CA TYR A 201 29.52 2.35 -2.69
C TYR A 201 28.93 0.95 -2.90
N ILE A 202 29.57 0.16 -3.75
CA ILE A 202 29.37 -1.29 -3.83
C ILE A 202 30.49 -1.88 -2.97
N PRO A 203 30.16 -2.34 -1.74
CA PRO A 203 31.21 -2.65 -0.78
C PRO A 203 31.82 -4.03 -1.00
N SER A 204 33.12 -4.14 -0.72
CA SER A 204 33.86 -5.42 -0.60
C SER A 204 33.91 -5.85 0.87
N GLY A 205 34.46 -7.03 1.13
CA GLY A 205 34.53 -7.60 2.49
C GLY A 205 35.32 -6.74 3.49
N ASP A 206 36.29 -5.99 3.03
CA ASP A 206 37.16 -5.08 3.82
C ASP A 206 36.50 -3.70 4.08
N PHE A 207 35.34 -3.43 3.47
CA PHE A 207 34.63 -2.17 3.67
C PHE A 207 34.19 -2.00 5.12
N THR A 208 34.64 -0.92 5.76
CA THR A 208 34.32 -0.61 7.17
C THR A 208 33.06 0.28 7.21
N MET A 209 32.05 -0.18 7.91
CA MET A 209 30.80 0.54 8.11
C MET A 209 30.96 1.69 9.13
N LYS A 210 30.30 2.82 8.90
CA LYS A 210 30.35 4.01 9.77
C LYS A 210 28.95 4.40 10.24
N LYS A 211 28.90 5.24 11.28
CA LYS A 211 27.64 5.86 11.72
C LYS A 211 27.01 6.65 10.57
N ASN A 212 25.71 6.65 10.50
CA ASN A 212 24.88 7.30 9.47
C ASN A 212 24.95 6.68 8.07
N ASP A 213 25.80 5.66 7.84
CA ASP A 213 25.74 4.89 6.59
C ASP A 213 24.31 4.32 6.43
N VAL A 214 23.83 4.34 5.20
CA VAL A 214 22.57 3.66 4.85
C VAL A 214 22.96 2.42 4.05
N ILE A 215 22.82 1.26 4.68
CA ILE A 215 23.13 -0.03 4.05
C ILE A 215 21.86 -0.62 3.40
N SER A 216 22.01 -1.17 2.21
CA SER A 216 20.99 -1.97 1.55
C SER A 216 21.50 -3.40 1.48
N PHE A 217 20.79 -4.32 2.13
CA PHE A 217 21.21 -5.71 2.20
C PHE A 217 20.07 -6.66 1.81
N CYS A 218 20.46 -7.76 1.17
CA CYS A 218 19.55 -8.82 0.75
C CYS A 218 19.67 -10.00 1.72
N THR A 219 18.52 -10.53 2.15
CA THR A 219 18.47 -11.71 3.02
C THR A 219 17.19 -12.51 2.74
N GLN A 220 17.13 -13.76 3.19
CA GLN A 220 15.89 -14.52 3.18
C GLN A 220 14.90 -13.90 4.18
N ARG A 221 13.63 -13.90 3.83
CA ARG A 221 12.56 -13.29 4.64
C ARG A 221 12.57 -13.72 6.11
N ASN A 222 12.84 -14.99 6.37
CA ASN A 222 12.84 -15.53 7.73
C ASN A 222 14.01 -15.03 8.58
N PHE A 223 15.07 -14.52 7.95
CA PHE A 223 16.30 -14.08 8.61
C PHE A 223 16.41 -12.58 8.84
N SER A 224 15.55 -11.78 8.21
CA SER A 224 15.59 -10.32 8.38
C SER A 224 15.49 -9.90 9.84
N ARG A 225 14.62 -10.56 10.60
CA ARG A 225 14.43 -10.30 12.02
C ARG A 225 15.65 -10.74 12.85
N THR A 226 16.14 -11.96 12.61
CA THR A 226 17.31 -12.50 13.31
C THR A 226 18.54 -11.59 13.12
N PHE A 227 18.71 -11.07 11.92
CA PHE A 227 19.78 -10.10 11.65
C PHE A 227 19.72 -8.89 12.59
N PHE A 228 18.55 -8.27 12.74
CA PHE A 228 18.41 -7.11 13.64
C PHE A 228 18.68 -7.49 15.11
N GLU A 229 18.31 -8.70 15.51
CA GLU A 229 18.62 -9.23 16.85
C GLU A 229 20.14 -9.45 17.00
N ASP A 230 20.80 -10.03 15.99
CA ASP A 230 22.25 -10.28 15.97
C ASP A 230 23.07 -8.99 16.12
N ILE A 231 22.60 -7.89 15.51
CA ILE A 231 23.27 -6.58 15.63
C ILE A 231 22.76 -5.76 16.83
N SER A 232 22.13 -6.44 17.80
CA SER A 232 21.64 -5.83 19.05
C SER A 232 20.70 -4.64 18.85
N VAL A 233 20.01 -4.60 17.72
CA VAL A 233 18.98 -3.59 17.50
C VAL A 233 17.72 -4.06 18.21
N LYS A 234 17.34 -3.36 19.27
CA LYS A 234 16.05 -3.61 19.94
C LYS A 234 14.91 -3.33 18.95
N THR A 235 14.45 -4.36 18.28
CA THR A 235 13.19 -4.30 17.56
C THR A 235 12.11 -4.27 18.63
N ASN A 236 11.57 -3.07 18.92
CA ASN A 236 10.39 -2.95 19.78
C ASN A 236 9.23 -3.62 19.07
N GLN A 237 9.13 -4.94 19.27
CA GLN A 237 8.09 -5.73 18.64
C GLN A 237 6.71 -5.29 19.12
N VAL A 238 5.90 -4.96 18.16
CA VAL A 238 4.48 -4.76 18.40
C VAL A 238 3.87 -6.14 18.67
N LYS A 239 3.39 -6.35 19.88
CA LYS A 239 2.70 -7.60 20.27
C LYS A 239 1.19 -7.48 20.13
N ASN A 240 0.70 -6.26 20.27
CA ASN A 240 -0.73 -5.96 20.21
C ASN A 240 -0.97 -4.75 19.32
N THR A 241 -1.95 -4.84 18.45
CA THR A 241 -2.34 -3.75 17.54
C THR A 241 -3.83 -3.51 17.66
N MET A 242 -4.21 -2.26 17.77
CA MET A 242 -5.60 -1.83 17.68
C MET A 242 -5.82 -1.13 16.34
N ILE A 243 -6.84 -1.54 15.61
CA ILE A 243 -7.21 -0.98 14.31
C ILE A 243 -8.56 -0.30 14.47
N ILE A 244 -8.66 0.96 14.06
CA ILE A 244 -9.91 1.71 14.11
C ILE A 244 -10.52 1.74 12.71
N GLY A 245 -11.72 1.14 12.61
CA GLY A 245 -12.45 0.94 11.37
C GLY A 245 -12.24 -0.46 10.80
N GLY A 246 -13.33 -1.13 10.43
CA GLY A 246 -13.36 -2.52 9.92
C GLY A 246 -13.41 -2.64 8.39
N GLY A 247 -12.93 -1.65 7.65
CA GLY A 247 -12.93 -1.66 6.19
C GLY A 247 -12.03 -2.75 5.56
N LYS A 248 -11.97 -2.79 4.23
CA LYS A 248 -11.16 -3.79 3.50
C LYS A 248 -9.67 -3.71 3.86
N ALA A 249 -9.11 -2.50 4.01
CA ALA A 249 -7.71 -2.33 4.43
C ALA A 249 -7.46 -2.90 5.83
N ALA A 250 -8.39 -2.66 6.77
CA ALA A 250 -8.30 -3.22 8.13
C ALA A 250 -8.32 -4.74 8.13
N TYR A 251 -9.20 -5.35 7.32
CA TYR A 251 -9.25 -6.80 7.14
C TYR A 251 -7.90 -7.36 6.67
N TYR A 252 -7.33 -6.80 5.60
CA TYR A 252 -6.06 -7.27 5.06
C TYR A 252 -4.92 -7.10 6.07
N LEU A 253 -4.88 -5.95 6.75
CA LEU A 253 -3.87 -5.67 7.78
C LEU A 253 -3.99 -6.65 8.94
N ALA A 254 -5.20 -6.82 9.49
CA ALA A 254 -5.46 -7.73 10.60
C ALA A 254 -5.05 -9.17 10.26
N LYS A 255 -5.45 -9.65 9.08
CA LYS A 255 -5.09 -10.99 8.59
C LYS A 255 -3.57 -11.20 8.52
N ARG A 256 -2.82 -10.19 8.04
CA ARG A 256 -1.36 -10.23 7.98
C ARG A 256 -0.73 -10.25 9.39
N LEU A 257 -1.18 -9.35 10.26
CA LEU A 257 -0.65 -9.23 11.63
C LEU A 257 -0.90 -10.50 12.44
N ILE A 258 -2.09 -11.08 12.35
CA ILE A 258 -2.43 -12.37 12.98
C ILE A 258 -1.51 -13.47 12.44
N GLY A 259 -1.26 -13.51 11.14
CA GLY A 259 -0.34 -14.47 10.52
C GLY A 259 1.13 -14.32 11.00
N MET A 260 1.47 -13.16 11.54
CA MET A 260 2.78 -12.85 12.13
C MET A 260 2.81 -13.04 13.67
N GLY A 261 1.71 -13.53 14.26
CA GLY A 261 1.62 -13.76 15.71
C GLY A 261 1.31 -12.50 16.53
N ILE A 262 0.84 -11.43 15.90
CA ILE A 262 0.47 -10.18 16.58
C ILE A 262 -1.02 -10.25 16.93
N ASN A 263 -1.36 -9.94 18.17
CA ASN A 263 -2.74 -9.86 18.62
C ASN A 263 -3.42 -8.61 18.01
N VAL A 264 -4.62 -8.78 17.49
CA VAL A 264 -5.32 -7.68 16.82
C VAL A 264 -6.69 -7.46 17.47
N LYS A 265 -6.97 -6.20 17.79
CA LYS A 265 -8.31 -5.71 18.15
C LYS A 265 -8.78 -4.78 17.02
N ILE A 266 -10.06 -4.86 16.63
CA ILE A 266 -10.66 -3.96 15.64
C ILE A 266 -11.88 -3.31 16.29
N ILE A 267 -11.93 -1.98 16.25
CA ILE A 267 -13.11 -1.20 16.69
C ILE A 267 -13.86 -0.76 15.43
N GLU A 268 -15.12 -1.15 15.31
CA GLU A 268 -15.99 -0.83 14.16
C GLU A 268 -17.39 -0.47 14.65
N ASN A 269 -17.96 0.60 14.10
CA ASN A 269 -19.25 1.10 14.53
C ASN A 269 -20.44 0.38 13.86
N ASP A 270 -20.22 -0.20 12.70
CA ASP A 270 -21.27 -0.95 11.98
C ASP A 270 -21.36 -2.37 12.54
N ARG A 271 -22.49 -2.69 13.16
CA ARG A 271 -22.75 -3.99 13.79
C ARG A 271 -22.67 -5.15 12.80
N GLN A 272 -23.28 -5.00 11.61
CA GLN A 272 -23.27 -6.05 10.59
C GLN A 272 -21.82 -6.32 10.15
N ARG A 273 -21.04 -5.26 10.00
CA ARG A 273 -19.62 -5.37 9.63
C ARG A 273 -18.80 -6.07 10.74
N CYS A 274 -19.13 -5.83 12.01
CA CYS A 274 -18.50 -6.54 13.14
C CYS A 274 -18.77 -8.05 13.06
N GLU A 275 -20.01 -8.43 12.77
CA GLU A 275 -20.40 -9.84 12.63
C GLU A 275 -19.63 -10.50 11.47
N ASP A 276 -19.57 -9.85 10.30
CA ASP A 276 -18.79 -10.34 9.16
C ASP A 276 -17.30 -10.53 9.53
N LEU A 277 -16.71 -9.54 10.20
CA LEU A 277 -15.29 -9.59 10.59
C LEU A 277 -15.01 -10.70 11.60
N SER A 278 -15.94 -10.98 12.50
CA SER A 278 -15.81 -12.06 13.48
C SER A 278 -15.70 -13.43 12.80
N VAL A 279 -16.45 -13.61 11.72
CA VAL A 279 -16.39 -14.85 10.91
C VAL A 279 -15.08 -14.90 10.10
N LEU A 280 -14.70 -13.78 9.46
CA LEU A 280 -13.53 -13.70 8.58
C LEU A 280 -12.19 -13.73 9.32
N LEU A 281 -12.18 -13.28 10.59
CA LEU A 281 -10.97 -13.13 11.42
C LEU A 281 -11.19 -13.73 12.82
N PRO A 282 -11.34 -15.05 12.94
CA PRO A 282 -11.70 -15.67 14.23
C PRO A 282 -10.64 -15.51 15.34
N LYS A 283 -9.44 -15.07 15.01
CA LYS A 283 -8.36 -14.79 15.98
C LYS A 283 -8.26 -13.31 16.36
N ALA A 284 -9.08 -12.44 15.76
CA ALA A 284 -9.13 -11.02 16.13
C ALA A 284 -10.22 -10.80 17.19
N ILE A 285 -10.01 -9.81 18.05
CA ILE A 285 -11.06 -9.31 18.94
C ILE A 285 -11.80 -8.19 18.19
N ILE A 286 -13.08 -8.36 17.95
CA ILE A 286 -13.90 -7.37 17.26
C ILE A 286 -14.79 -6.66 18.30
N ILE A 287 -14.71 -5.34 18.32
CA ILE A 287 -15.42 -4.49 19.27
C ILE A 287 -16.38 -3.60 18.48
N ASN A 288 -17.69 -3.71 18.77
CA ASN A 288 -18.67 -2.83 18.18
C ASN A 288 -18.71 -1.52 19.00
N GLY A 289 -18.24 -0.43 18.39
CA GLY A 289 -18.18 0.85 19.08
C GLY A 289 -17.66 1.99 18.19
N ASP A 290 -17.75 3.21 18.71
CA ASP A 290 -17.23 4.39 18.02
C ASP A 290 -15.73 4.54 18.34
N GLY A 291 -14.86 4.41 17.34
CA GLY A 291 -13.41 4.60 17.49
C GLY A 291 -12.97 6.03 17.85
N THR A 292 -13.93 6.97 18.00
CA THR A 292 -13.64 8.33 18.52
C THR A 292 -13.96 8.46 20.01
N ASP A 293 -14.52 7.45 20.62
CA ASP A 293 -14.88 7.43 22.04
C ASP A 293 -13.61 7.19 22.88
N GLU A 294 -13.23 8.22 23.63
CA GLU A 294 -12.02 8.20 24.47
C GLU A 294 -12.11 7.19 25.62
N GLU A 295 -13.30 7.00 26.19
CA GLU A 295 -13.47 6.04 27.28
C GLU A 295 -13.27 4.62 26.78
N LEU A 296 -13.91 4.27 25.66
CA LEU A 296 -13.72 2.98 24.98
C LEU A 296 -12.24 2.74 24.64
N LEU A 297 -11.57 3.77 24.07
CA LEU A 297 -10.16 3.66 23.69
C LEU A 297 -9.25 3.43 24.91
N LYS A 298 -9.52 4.12 26.02
CA LYS A 298 -8.76 3.96 27.28
C LYS A 298 -8.94 2.57 27.88
N GLU A 299 -10.16 2.09 27.92
CA GLU A 299 -10.50 0.74 28.43
C GLU A 299 -9.79 -0.35 27.63
N GLU A 300 -9.87 -0.25 26.35
CA GLU A 300 -9.27 -1.23 25.44
C GLU A 300 -7.74 -1.15 25.28
N UNK A 301 -7.32 -0.08 25.44
CA UNK A 301 -5.92 0.16 25.44
C UNK A 301 -5.30 -0.25 26.73
N UNK A 302 -5.93 -0.15 27.82
CA UNK A 302 -5.46 -0.53 29.08
C UNK A 302 -5.26 -2.02 29.19
N UNK A 303 -5.83 -2.57 28.50
CA UNK A 303 -5.79 -3.96 28.40
C UNK A 303 -4.63 -4.46 27.64
N UNK A 304 -4.09 -3.74 26.94
CA UNK A 304 -2.93 -4.05 26.21
C UNK A 304 -1.81 -3.25 26.73
N ARG A 305 -0.81 -3.74 27.32
CA ARG A 305 0.32 -3.07 27.95
C ARG A 305 1.21 -2.31 26.96
N VAL A 306 1.29 -2.75 25.71
CA VAL A 306 1.93 -2.03 24.59
C VAL A 306 1.05 -2.25 23.35
N CYS A 307 0.39 -1.20 22.93
CA CYS A 307 -0.50 -1.23 21.77
C CYS A 307 -0.14 -0.12 20.78
N ARG A 308 -0.10 -0.43 19.48
CA ARG A 308 -0.05 0.59 18.43
C ARG A 308 -1.43 0.74 17.80
N VAL A 309 -1.90 1.97 17.74
CA VAL A 309 -3.21 2.31 17.17
C VAL A 309 -3.03 2.73 15.71
N ILE A 310 -3.82 2.14 14.83
CA ILE A 310 -3.85 2.47 13.41
C ILE A 310 -5.26 2.91 13.05
N CYS A 311 -5.39 4.13 12.56
CA CYS A 311 -6.67 4.67 12.12
C CYS A 311 -6.92 4.34 10.65
N GLY A 312 -7.99 3.62 10.36
CA GLY A 312 -8.48 3.41 9.01
C GLY A 312 -9.27 4.62 8.53
N SER A 313 -9.04 5.06 7.30
CA SER A 313 -9.82 6.16 6.73
C SER A 313 -11.20 5.68 6.30
N HIS A 314 -12.23 6.01 7.07
CA HIS A 314 -13.62 5.93 6.61
C HIS A 314 -14.01 7.26 5.95
N GLY A 315 -14.68 7.15 4.81
CA GLY A 315 -14.97 8.24 3.88
C GLY A 315 -15.49 9.55 4.48
N ASN A 316 -15.00 10.61 3.90
CA ASN A 316 -15.59 11.97 3.83
C ASN A 316 -15.84 12.78 5.10
N ARG A 317 -15.21 12.49 6.24
CA ARG A 317 -15.18 13.47 7.34
C ARG A 317 -13.76 13.58 7.86
N ARG A 318 -13.17 14.80 7.75
CA ARG A 318 -11.92 15.17 8.42
C ARG A 318 -12.16 15.16 9.93
N ARG A 319 -12.03 14.01 10.57
CA ARG A 319 -11.94 13.97 12.04
C ARG A 319 -10.46 13.90 12.41
N LYS A 320 -9.96 14.95 13.03
CA LYS A 320 -8.64 14.95 13.67
C LYS A 320 -8.67 13.97 14.82
N TYR A 321 -8.00 12.86 14.69
CA TYR A 321 -7.82 11.94 15.80
C TYR A 321 -6.64 12.43 16.64
N LEU A 322 -6.91 12.78 17.87
CA LEU A 322 -5.88 13.08 18.86
C LEU A 322 -5.23 11.77 19.29
N ALA A 323 -3.98 11.57 18.89
CA ALA A 323 -3.14 10.54 19.48
C ALA A 323 -2.80 11.01 20.89
N HIS A 324 -3.41 10.42 21.92
CA HIS A 324 -3.11 10.76 23.30
C HIS A 324 -1.72 10.24 23.68
N SER A 325 -0.95 11.10 24.34
CA SER A 325 0.47 11.03 24.62
C SER A 325 0.88 10.04 25.73
N SER A 326 0.17 8.96 25.93
CA SER A 326 0.61 7.92 26.89
C SER A 326 1.32 6.73 26.23
N CYS A 327 1.44 6.70 24.93
CA CYS A 327 2.36 5.81 24.23
C CYS A 327 3.64 6.58 23.89
N GLN A 328 4.68 6.40 24.67
CA GLN A 328 6.02 6.84 24.29
C GLN A 328 6.46 6.07 23.04
N THR A 329 6.42 6.73 21.95
CA THR A 329 7.24 6.67 20.72
C THR A 329 6.43 7.15 19.53
N GLY A 330 6.84 8.30 19.02
CA GLY A 330 6.09 9.04 18.02
C GLY A 330 5.98 8.39 16.67
N VAL A 331 4.76 8.33 16.19
CA VAL A 331 4.51 8.42 14.76
C VAL A 331 3.61 9.66 14.59
N LYS A 332 4.18 10.70 14.02
CA LYS A 332 3.38 11.83 13.54
C LYS A 332 2.56 11.35 12.33
N CYS A 333 1.24 11.45 12.40
CA CYS A 333 0.37 11.33 11.24
C CYS A 333 0.56 12.51 10.29
#